data_4a0cb63d6afa90602671d799d6bc3afb
#
_entry.id   4a0cb63d6afa90602671d799d6bc3afb
#
_cell.length_a   1.000
_cell.length_b   1.000
_cell.length_c   1.000
_cell.angle_alpha   90.00
_cell.angle_beta   90.00
_cell.angle_gamma   90.00
#
_symmetry.space_group_name_H-M   'P 1'
#
loop_
_entity.id
_entity.type
_entity.pdbx_description
1 polymer ?
#
loop_
_entity_poly.entity_id
_entity_poly.type
_entity_poly.pdbx_seq_one_letter_code
_entity_poly.pdbx_strand_id
1 'polypeptide(L)'
;MENFQKVGLGFVFFCCGGTLTWFLNNSQFTWDWWKDKPLLTASIYAIPAGMLYWYGTKYAYAGLGEVWGARFMAFSASYFVFPVLTYVLLKESMFTTKTMLCVMLSVCIVLIQLFWK
;
A
#
# COMPACT_ATOMS: atom_id res chain seq x y z
N MET A 1 22.52 7.49 6.22
CA MET A 1 21.63 7.42 7.41
C MET A 1 20.40 8.31 7.24
N GLU A 2 20.62 9.56 6.88
CA GLU A 2 19.48 10.46 6.66
C GLU A 2 18.56 9.97 5.54
N ASN A 3 19.13 9.51 4.42
CA ASN A 3 18.34 8.96 3.32
C ASN A 3 17.57 7.70 3.73
N PHE A 4 18.19 6.85 4.54
CA PHE A 4 17.54 5.66 5.07
C PHE A 4 16.35 6.04 5.94
N GLN A 5 16.48 7.06 6.78
CA GLN A 5 15.40 7.54 7.63
C GLN A 5 14.24 8.09 6.78
N LYS A 6 14.55 8.83 5.72
CA LYS A 6 13.53 9.37 4.82
C LYS A 6 12.79 8.25 4.09
N VAL A 7 13.52 7.24 3.62
CA VAL A 7 12.91 6.08 2.97
C VAL A 7 11.99 5.34 3.95
N GLY A 8 12.46 5.11 5.18
CA GLY A 8 11.65 4.45 6.19
C GLY A 8 10.39 5.23 6.54
N LEU A 9 10.52 6.55 6.67
CA LEU A 9 9.36 7.40 6.95
C LEU A 9 8.36 7.36 5.80
N GLY A 10 8.84 7.40 4.56
CA GLY A 10 7.98 7.27 3.39
C GLY A 10 7.25 5.93 3.37
N PHE A 11 7.95 4.85 3.73
CA PHE A 11 7.35 3.52 3.80
C PHE A 11 6.21 3.48 4.84
N VAL A 12 6.42 4.10 6.01
CA VAL A 12 5.38 4.17 7.04
C VAL A 12 4.15 4.92 6.54
N PHE A 13 4.35 6.05 5.86
CA PHE A 13 3.23 6.78 5.26
C PHE A 13 2.50 5.93 4.22
N PHE A 14 3.22 5.18 3.40
CA PHE A 14 2.60 4.29 2.42
C PHE A 14 1.79 3.18 3.10
N CYS A 15 2.29 2.63 4.20
CA CYS A 15 1.54 1.61 4.94
C CYS A 15 0.25 2.18 5.51
N CYS A 16 0.31 3.38 6.09
CA CYS A 16 -0.88 4.04 6.61
C CYS A 16 -1.87 4.37 5.50
N GLY A 17 -1.37 4.93 4.40
CA GLY A 17 -2.21 5.22 3.23
C GLY A 17 -2.81 3.96 2.62
N GLY A 18 -2.02 2.89 2.57
CA GLY A 18 -2.50 1.58 2.09
C GLY A 18 -3.60 1.01 2.97
N THR A 19 -3.50 1.19 4.28
CA THR A 19 -4.53 0.77 5.21
C THR A 19 -5.86 1.48 4.91
N LEU A 20 -5.82 2.79 4.76
CA LEU A 20 -7.01 3.55 4.42
C LEU A 20 -7.56 3.18 3.05
N THR A 21 -6.68 2.95 2.07
CA THR A 21 -7.09 2.52 0.73
C THR A 21 -7.77 1.15 0.78
N TRP A 22 -7.27 0.25 1.63
CA TRP A 22 -7.92 -1.05 1.80
C TRP A 22 -9.36 -0.87 2.28
N PHE A 23 -9.58 -0.02 3.28
CA PHE A 23 -10.94 0.26 3.76
C PHE A 23 -11.77 0.99 2.72
N LEU A 24 -11.16 1.87 1.94
CA LEU A 24 -11.86 2.56 0.85
C LEU A 24 -12.49 1.55 -0.13
N ASN A 25 -11.74 0.53 -0.50
CA ASN A 25 -12.19 -0.41 -1.53
C ASN A 25 -12.95 -1.60 -0.95
N ASN A 26 -12.63 -2.03 0.27
CA ASN A 26 -13.07 -3.33 0.79
C ASN A 26 -14.00 -3.22 2.00
N SER A 27 -14.27 -2.03 2.51
CA SER A 27 -15.24 -1.86 3.59
C SER A 27 -16.63 -2.35 3.16
N GLN A 28 -16.95 -2.23 1.88
CA GLN A 28 -18.22 -2.70 1.33
C GLN A 28 -18.39 -4.22 1.46
N PHE A 29 -17.29 -4.96 1.52
CA PHE A 29 -17.32 -6.42 1.67
C PHE A 29 -17.25 -6.85 3.14
N THR A 30 -16.82 -5.96 4.02
CA THR A 30 -16.65 -6.25 5.44
C THR A 30 -17.91 -5.90 6.23
N TRP A 31 -18.54 -4.79 5.89
CA TRP A 31 -19.73 -4.30 6.58
C TRP A 31 -20.80 -3.92 5.56
N ASP A 32 -22.00 -4.45 5.75
CA ASP A 32 -23.13 -4.17 4.85
C ASP A 32 -23.50 -2.69 4.82
N TRP A 33 -23.23 -1.96 5.91
CA TRP A 33 -23.57 -0.55 5.99
C TRP A 33 -22.87 0.28 4.89
N TRP A 34 -21.64 -0.12 4.49
CA TRP A 34 -20.85 0.59 3.48
C TRP A 34 -21.20 0.19 2.05
N LYS A 35 -22.04 -0.80 1.87
CA LYS A 35 -22.22 -1.49 0.60
C LYS A 35 -22.67 -0.57 -0.55
N ASP A 36 -23.56 0.38 -0.27
CA ASP A 36 -24.13 1.23 -1.32
C ASP A 36 -23.80 2.71 -1.12
N LYS A 37 -22.62 3.01 -0.56
CA LYS A 37 -22.22 4.38 -0.23
C LYS A 37 -20.86 4.75 -0.80
N PRO A 38 -20.69 4.71 -2.16
CA PRO A 38 -19.38 4.99 -2.74
C PRO A 38 -18.89 6.41 -2.49
N LEU A 39 -19.78 7.40 -2.57
CA LEU A 39 -19.38 8.79 -2.35
C LEU A 39 -18.95 9.05 -0.92
N LEU A 40 -19.68 8.53 0.04
CA LEU A 40 -19.34 8.68 1.45
C LEU A 40 -18.04 7.96 1.78
N THR A 41 -17.87 6.75 1.29
CA THR A 41 -16.65 5.96 1.48
C THR A 41 -15.44 6.70 0.91
N ALA A 42 -15.56 7.19 -0.32
CA ALA A 42 -14.48 7.95 -0.95
C ALA A 42 -14.16 9.22 -0.17
N SER A 43 -15.17 9.94 0.30
CA SER A 43 -14.94 11.17 1.04
C SER A 43 -14.23 10.92 2.37
N ILE A 44 -14.54 9.84 3.06
CA ILE A 44 -13.96 9.54 4.37
C ILE A 44 -12.56 8.94 4.24
N TYR A 45 -12.34 8.03 3.28
CA TYR A 45 -11.07 7.29 3.21
C TYR A 45 -10.11 7.81 2.16
N ALA A 46 -10.59 8.28 1.01
CA ALA A 46 -9.69 8.67 -0.09
C ALA A 46 -8.92 9.95 0.22
N ILE A 47 -9.54 10.92 0.87
CA ILE A 47 -8.87 12.20 1.17
C ILE A 47 -7.70 11.99 2.14
N PRO A 48 -7.88 11.33 3.31
CA PRO A 48 -6.74 11.05 4.18
C PRO A 48 -5.71 10.13 3.52
N ALA A 49 -6.15 9.12 2.77
CA ALA A 49 -5.23 8.22 2.07
C ALA A 49 -4.38 8.99 1.06
N GLY A 50 -5.00 9.88 0.28
CA GLY A 50 -4.28 10.71 -0.67
C GLY A 50 -3.22 11.58 -0.01
N MET A 51 -3.54 12.16 1.13
CA MET A 51 -2.58 12.96 1.89
C MET A 51 -1.40 12.12 2.36
N LEU A 52 -1.67 10.92 2.88
CA LEU A 52 -0.62 10.01 3.34
C LEU A 52 0.28 9.55 2.19
N TYR A 53 -0.30 9.25 1.02
CA TYR A 53 0.49 8.91 -0.16
C TYR A 53 1.31 10.09 -0.66
N TRP A 54 0.78 11.31 -0.56
CA TRP A 54 1.52 12.52 -0.93
C TRP A 54 2.78 12.66 -0.06
N TYR A 55 2.63 12.55 1.25
CA TYR A 55 3.76 12.62 2.16
C TYR A 55 4.71 11.45 1.97
N GLY A 56 4.18 10.24 1.77
CA GLY A 56 4.99 9.06 1.50
C GLY A 56 5.86 9.24 0.25
N THR A 57 5.26 9.75 -0.81
CA THR A 57 5.99 10.02 -2.05
C THR A 57 7.06 11.09 -1.84
N LYS A 58 6.75 12.14 -1.08
CA LYS A 58 7.70 13.20 -0.78
C LYS A 58 8.96 12.66 -0.10
N TYR A 59 8.78 11.87 0.96
CA TYR A 59 9.93 11.34 1.70
C TYR A 59 10.65 10.22 0.94
N ALA A 60 9.92 9.37 0.25
CA ALA A 60 10.54 8.33 -0.57
C ALA A 60 11.37 8.92 -1.70
N TYR A 61 10.84 9.94 -2.37
CA TYR A 61 11.60 10.65 -3.41
C TYR A 61 12.86 11.30 -2.84
N ALA A 62 12.73 11.93 -1.68
CA ALA A 62 13.89 12.58 -1.04
C ALA A 62 14.99 11.58 -0.71
N GLY A 63 14.61 10.35 -0.34
CA GLY A 63 15.58 9.31 0.01
C GLY A 63 16.12 8.53 -1.18
N LEU A 64 15.29 8.28 -2.21
CA LEU A 64 15.67 7.44 -3.35
C LEU A 64 16.11 8.23 -4.57
N GLY A 65 15.68 9.48 -4.70
CA GLY A 65 16.08 10.35 -5.80
C GLY A 65 15.31 10.15 -7.09
N GLU A 66 14.26 9.32 -7.11
CA GLU A 66 13.47 9.09 -8.31
C GLU A 66 12.02 8.73 -7.97
N VAL A 67 11.12 9.09 -8.90
CA VAL A 67 9.68 8.82 -8.72
C VAL A 67 9.38 7.33 -8.87
N TRP A 68 10.09 6.65 -9.77
CA TRP A 68 9.89 5.22 -9.98
C TRP A 68 10.16 4.41 -8.72
N GLY A 69 11.23 4.77 -7.99
CA GLY A 69 11.52 4.12 -6.72
C GLY A 69 10.42 4.33 -5.70
N ALA A 70 9.89 5.56 -5.62
CA ALA A 70 8.79 5.85 -4.71
C ALA A 70 7.54 5.03 -5.07
N ARG A 71 7.24 4.90 -6.36
CA ARG A 71 6.08 4.13 -6.81
C ARG A 71 6.20 2.66 -6.40
N PHE A 72 7.36 2.04 -6.64
CA PHE A 72 7.53 0.63 -6.30
C PHE A 72 7.69 0.40 -4.81
N MET A 73 8.11 1.40 -4.05
CA MET A 73 8.08 1.34 -2.60
C MET A 73 6.62 1.30 -2.10
N ALA A 74 5.72 2.08 -2.69
CA ALA A 74 4.31 2.03 -2.35
C ALA A 74 3.72 0.63 -2.64
N PHE A 75 4.13 0.03 -3.75
CA PHE A 75 3.79 -1.36 -4.06
C PHE A 75 4.22 -2.31 -2.95
N SER A 76 5.47 -2.17 -2.51
CA SER A 76 6.01 -3.01 -1.45
C SER A 76 5.19 -2.86 -0.16
N ALA A 77 4.86 -1.63 0.22
CA ALA A 77 4.06 -1.36 1.40
C ALA A 77 2.69 -2.03 1.33
N SER A 78 2.07 -2.04 0.14
CA SER A 78 0.76 -2.66 -0.01
C SER A 78 0.78 -4.17 0.25
N TYR A 79 1.90 -4.84 -0.02
CA TYR A 79 2.02 -6.27 0.24
C TYR A 79 2.24 -6.60 1.72
N PHE A 80 2.54 -5.60 2.55
CA PHE A 80 2.51 -5.77 4.01
C PHE A 80 1.10 -5.56 4.56
N VAL A 81 0.37 -4.61 4.00
CA VAL A 81 -0.93 -4.20 4.53
C VAL A 81 -2.06 -5.07 4.00
N PHE A 82 -2.11 -5.27 2.69
CA PHE A 82 -3.23 -5.94 2.04
C PHE A 82 -3.45 -7.38 2.51
N PRO A 83 -2.41 -8.23 2.57
CA PRO A 83 -2.62 -9.61 3.03
C PRO A 83 -3.11 -9.70 4.46
N VAL A 84 -2.58 -8.85 5.34
CA VAL A 84 -2.95 -8.87 6.76
C VAL A 84 -4.42 -8.49 6.94
N LEU A 85 -4.83 -7.37 6.36
CA LEU A 85 -6.21 -6.90 6.50
C LEU A 85 -7.19 -7.84 5.81
N THR A 86 -6.84 -8.34 4.63
CA THR A 86 -7.72 -9.24 3.87
C THR A 86 -7.94 -10.55 4.63
N TYR A 87 -6.88 -11.11 5.21
CA TYR A 87 -7.01 -12.33 6.00
C TYR A 87 -7.81 -12.10 7.28
N VAL A 88 -7.50 -11.02 8.02
CA VAL A 88 -8.11 -10.77 9.32
C VAL A 88 -9.59 -10.41 9.18
N LEU A 89 -9.94 -9.57 8.22
CA LEU A 89 -11.29 -9.04 8.11
C LEU A 89 -12.18 -9.81 7.14
N LEU A 90 -11.63 -10.34 6.05
CA LEU A 90 -12.40 -11.06 5.04
C LEU A 90 -12.13 -12.56 5.03
N LYS A 91 -11.16 -13.02 5.80
CA LYS A 91 -10.79 -14.44 5.88
C LYS A 91 -10.28 -15.03 4.57
N GLU A 92 -9.75 -14.17 3.67
CA GLU A 92 -9.13 -14.62 2.44
C GLU A 92 -7.62 -14.69 2.62
N SER A 93 -7.06 -15.87 2.45
CA SER A 93 -5.62 -16.09 2.62
C SER A 93 -4.89 -15.90 1.31
N MET A 94 -3.68 -15.32 1.37
CA MET A 94 -2.80 -15.27 0.21
C MET A 94 -2.00 -16.56 0.00
N PHE A 95 -2.12 -17.54 0.91
CA PHE A 95 -1.30 -18.74 0.88
C PHE A 95 -1.88 -19.82 -0.04
N THR A 96 -2.35 -19.43 -1.21
CA THR A 96 -2.68 -20.36 -2.29
C THR A 96 -1.53 -20.31 -3.31
N THR A 97 -1.33 -21.41 -4.05
CA THR A 97 -0.25 -21.49 -5.04
C THR A 97 -0.32 -20.33 -6.02
N LYS A 98 -1.50 -20.04 -6.54
CA LYS A 98 -1.70 -18.97 -7.52
C LYS A 98 -1.30 -17.61 -6.94
N THR A 99 -1.81 -17.28 -5.77
CA THR A 99 -1.55 -15.98 -5.15
C THR A 99 -0.10 -15.84 -4.74
N MET A 100 0.50 -16.90 -4.19
CA MET A 100 1.91 -16.86 -3.80
C MET A 100 2.84 -16.65 -4.99
N LEU A 101 2.53 -17.26 -6.14
CA LEU A 101 3.31 -17.02 -7.35
C LEU A 101 3.23 -15.55 -7.78
N CYS A 102 2.04 -14.97 -7.74
CA CYS A 102 1.86 -13.56 -8.07
C CYS A 102 2.62 -12.64 -7.12
N VAL A 103 2.58 -12.94 -5.83
CA VAL A 103 3.31 -12.15 -4.82
C VAL A 103 4.81 -12.26 -5.05
N MET A 104 5.33 -13.46 -5.33
CA MET A 104 6.75 -13.65 -5.60
C MET A 104 7.22 -12.84 -6.81
N LEU A 105 6.44 -12.84 -7.90
CA LEU A 105 6.76 -12.05 -9.08
C LEU A 105 6.73 -10.56 -8.77
N SER A 106 5.78 -10.12 -7.95
CA SER A 106 5.69 -8.72 -7.53
C SER A 106 6.88 -8.30 -6.69
N VAL A 107 7.34 -9.16 -5.78
CA VAL A 107 8.54 -8.91 -4.98
C VAL A 107 9.75 -8.77 -5.90
N CYS A 108 9.86 -9.64 -6.92
CA CYS A 108 10.96 -9.53 -7.90
C CYS A 108 10.93 -8.19 -8.63
N ILE A 109 9.76 -7.70 -9.02
CA ILE A 109 9.62 -6.39 -9.67
C ILE A 109 10.16 -5.28 -8.76
N VAL A 110 9.75 -5.29 -7.48
CA VAL A 110 10.19 -4.28 -6.52
C VAL A 110 11.70 -4.34 -6.32
N LEU A 111 12.27 -5.54 -6.19
CA LEU A 111 13.70 -5.71 -5.99
C LEU A 111 14.49 -5.20 -7.19
N ILE A 112 14.04 -5.48 -8.41
CA ILE A 112 14.69 -5.00 -9.62
C ILE A 112 14.71 -3.46 -9.62
N GLN A 113 13.57 -2.85 -9.33
CA GLN A 113 13.47 -1.39 -9.39
C GLN A 113 14.33 -0.69 -8.33
N LEU A 114 14.37 -1.23 -7.12
CA LEU A 114 15.05 -0.56 -6.02
C LEU A 114 16.56 -0.84 -5.96
N PHE A 115 16.98 -2.04 -6.38
CA PHE A 115 18.39 -2.45 -6.21
C PHE A 115 19.17 -2.56 -7.50
N TRP A 116 18.53 -2.62 -8.64
CA TRP A 116 19.24 -2.62 -9.91
C TRP A 116 19.62 -1.20 -10.29
N LYS A 117 20.89 -1.01 -10.50
CA LYS A 117 21.42 0.31 -10.88
C LYS A 117 21.98 0.36 -12.29
#